data_f27388f495f56d8f033f81bc7149105a
#
_entry.id   f27388f495f56d8f033f81bc7149105a
#
_cell.length_a   1.000
_cell.length_b   1.000
_cell.length_c   1.000
_cell.angle_alpha   90.00
_cell.angle_beta   90.00
_cell.angle_gamma   90.00
#
_symmetry.space_group_name_H-M   'P 1'
#
loop_
_entity.id
_entity.type
_entity.pdbx_description
1 polymer ?
#
loop_
_entity_poly.entity_id
_entity_poly.type
_entity_poly.pdbx_seq_one_letter_code
_entity_poly.pdbx_strand_id
1 'polypeptide(L)'
;MKEYELLVIGAGAAGLTAARTAAESGCHQVVLVDSKAKPGGVLLQCAHQGFGQGLTGPQYIEQLLRDFPKQVELQCATTALSISKDKVTVLSGAKTGLQRLRFQELIFAAGCREIPAGALQLAGTRPEGVYTAGQVQEMMNLQYRVPEGPAVILGSGDLGLIMAGQLSASGCKVNALVEQREKCGGLPRNQLYLERYALPLLCNSTVSRVYGERKLEGVVVHNRQSGKEYHIPCRTLLIAAGYTPERTLIQGLGAPEWLQLCGNCKAVHSMIEGVIQEGKTAGARAWRNIRSGVC
;
A
#
# COMPACT_ATOMS: atom_id res chain seq x y z
N MET A 1 17.38 -6.32 -27.54
CA MET A 1 16.90 -6.22 -26.15
C MET A 1 17.53 -4.96 -25.58
N LYS A 2 16.74 -4.05 -24.98
CA LYS A 2 17.30 -2.85 -24.31
C LYS A 2 18.08 -3.28 -23.06
N GLU A 3 19.13 -2.56 -22.73
CA GLU A 3 19.96 -2.78 -21.55
C GLU A 3 19.94 -1.51 -20.67
N TYR A 4 19.89 -1.71 -19.36
CA TYR A 4 19.91 -0.64 -18.38
C TYR A 4 20.91 -0.95 -17.27
N GLU A 5 21.53 0.07 -16.72
CA GLU A 5 22.35 -0.07 -15.52
C GLU A 5 21.47 -0.43 -14.31
N LEU A 6 20.34 0.26 -14.17
CA LEU A 6 19.42 0.07 -13.06
C LEU A 6 17.97 -0.07 -13.52
N LEU A 7 17.33 -1.15 -13.09
CA LEU A 7 15.88 -1.33 -13.13
C LEU A 7 15.30 -1.06 -11.74
N VAL A 8 14.27 -0.23 -11.67
CA VAL A 8 13.48 -0.04 -10.45
C VAL A 8 12.03 -0.48 -10.72
N ILE A 9 11.49 -1.36 -9.90
CA ILE A 9 10.10 -1.85 -10.02
C ILE A 9 9.26 -1.27 -8.87
N GLY A 10 8.29 -0.45 -9.24
CA GLY A 10 7.38 0.29 -8.35
C GLY A 10 7.74 1.76 -8.22
N ALA A 11 6.89 2.64 -8.77
CA ALA A 11 7.05 4.11 -8.71
C ALA A 11 6.28 4.74 -7.54
N GLY A 12 6.21 4.05 -6.40
CA GLY A 12 5.82 4.63 -5.12
C GLY A 12 6.94 5.47 -4.51
N ALA A 13 6.74 6.01 -3.31
CA ALA A 13 7.73 6.88 -2.65
C ALA A 13 9.13 6.26 -2.55
N ALA A 14 9.24 4.96 -2.21
CA ALA A 14 10.52 4.26 -2.13
C ALA A 14 11.24 4.20 -3.47
N GLY A 15 10.54 3.73 -4.52
CA GLY A 15 11.14 3.56 -5.85
C GLY A 15 11.48 4.89 -6.52
N LEU A 16 10.62 5.90 -6.40
CA LEU A 16 10.93 7.25 -6.87
C LEU A 16 12.20 7.80 -6.21
N THR A 17 12.30 7.66 -4.88
CA THR A 17 13.47 8.10 -4.13
C THR A 17 14.71 7.32 -4.52
N ALA A 18 14.61 6.01 -4.70
CA ALA A 18 15.72 5.16 -5.08
C ALA A 18 16.26 5.49 -6.48
N ALA A 19 15.35 5.63 -7.46
CA ALA A 19 15.71 6.00 -8.83
C ALA A 19 16.36 7.39 -8.89
N ARG A 20 15.79 8.38 -8.18
CA ARG A 20 16.37 9.72 -8.04
C ARG A 20 17.78 9.65 -7.47
N THR A 21 17.95 8.98 -6.33
CA THR A 21 19.23 8.90 -5.65
C THR A 21 20.31 8.24 -6.52
N ALA A 22 19.98 7.15 -7.21
CA ALA A 22 20.92 6.51 -8.13
C ALA A 22 21.32 7.44 -9.28
N ALA A 23 20.35 8.10 -9.91
CA ALA A 23 20.56 9.02 -11.01
C ALA A 23 21.41 10.24 -10.60
N GLU A 24 21.10 10.87 -9.47
CA GLU A 24 21.88 11.99 -8.91
C GLU A 24 23.29 11.58 -8.48
N SER A 25 23.50 10.30 -8.16
CA SER A 25 24.83 9.75 -7.85
C SER A 25 25.67 9.44 -9.10
N GLY A 26 25.09 9.49 -10.31
CA GLY A 26 25.80 9.30 -11.59
C GLY A 26 25.35 8.08 -12.40
N CYS A 27 24.28 7.36 -12.02
CA CYS A 27 23.70 6.32 -12.85
C CYS A 27 22.98 6.96 -14.05
N HIS A 28 23.33 6.58 -15.28
CA HIS A 28 22.82 7.24 -16.48
C HIS A 28 21.68 6.49 -17.17
N GLN A 29 21.64 5.17 -17.03
CA GLN A 29 20.66 4.29 -17.70
C GLN A 29 19.71 3.67 -16.65
N VAL A 30 18.80 4.49 -16.12
CA VAL A 30 17.81 4.08 -15.13
C VAL A 30 16.44 3.94 -15.77
N VAL A 31 15.78 2.80 -15.60
CA VAL A 31 14.38 2.61 -15.93
C VAL A 31 13.57 2.35 -14.66
N LEU A 32 12.51 3.11 -14.48
CA LEU A 32 11.55 2.96 -13.37
C LEU A 32 10.20 2.56 -13.93
N VAL A 33 9.69 1.39 -13.55
CA VAL A 33 8.43 0.84 -14.07
C VAL A 33 7.36 0.77 -12.97
N ASP A 34 6.11 1.05 -13.35
CA ASP A 34 4.96 0.90 -12.46
C ASP A 34 3.73 0.42 -13.23
N SER A 35 2.98 -0.50 -12.64
CA SER A 35 1.75 -1.04 -13.22
C SER A 35 0.60 -0.02 -13.26
N LYS A 36 0.61 0.98 -12.39
CA LYS A 36 -0.37 2.06 -12.38
C LYS A 36 -0.08 3.08 -13.48
N ALA A 37 -1.13 3.80 -13.90
CA ALA A 37 -1.03 4.81 -14.96
C ALA A 37 -0.27 6.08 -14.54
N LYS A 38 -0.10 6.29 -13.24
CA LYS A 38 0.61 7.45 -12.68
C LYS A 38 1.57 7.00 -11.59
N PRO A 39 2.76 7.63 -11.47
CA PRO A 39 3.67 7.38 -10.36
C PRO A 39 3.09 7.92 -9.05
N GLY A 40 3.47 7.32 -7.92
CA GLY A 40 3.07 7.74 -6.58
C GLY A 40 2.56 6.62 -5.69
N GLY A 41 2.19 5.48 -6.29
CA GLY A 41 1.72 4.31 -5.54
C GLY A 41 0.52 4.64 -4.65
N VAL A 42 0.48 4.07 -3.46
CA VAL A 42 -0.62 4.24 -2.49
C VAL A 42 -0.80 5.70 -2.03
N LEU A 43 0.23 6.54 -2.10
CA LEU A 43 0.12 7.94 -1.66
C LEU A 43 -0.86 8.74 -2.50
N LEU A 44 -1.12 8.37 -3.76
CA LEU A 44 -2.10 9.06 -4.61
C LEU A 44 -3.52 9.03 -4.02
N GLN A 45 -3.85 8.00 -3.23
CA GLN A 45 -5.16 7.87 -2.58
C GLN A 45 -5.18 8.39 -1.14
N CYS A 46 -4.05 8.85 -0.57
CA CYS A 46 -3.96 9.34 0.80
C CYS A 46 -4.33 10.82 0.88
N ALA A 47 -5.63 11.13 0.99
CA ALA A 47 -6.12 12.51 1.07
C ALA A 47 -5.89 13.18 2.43
N HIS A 48 -5.55 12.40 3.48
CA HIS A 48 -5.23 12.94 4.80
C HIS A 48 -3.83 13.56 4.83
N GLN A 49 -3.64 14.50 5.75
CA GLN A 49 -2.33 15.08 6.05
C GLN A 49 -1.48 14.12 6.90
N GLY A 50 -0.16 14.28 6.83
CA GLY A 50 0.78 13.49 7.65
C GLY A 50 2.03 13.03 6.90
N PHE A 51 2.23 13.53 5.69
CA PHE A 51 3.42 13.26 4.89
C PHE A 51 4.34 14.48 4.88
N GLY A 52 5.63 14.29 5.18
CA GLY A 52 6.59 15.38 5.29
C GLY A 52 6.12 16.46 6.26
N GLN A 53 6.07 17.71 5.81
CA GLN A 53 5.64 18.86 6.62
C GLN A 53 4.11 19.09 6.59
N GLY A 54 3.32 18.04 6.84
CA GLY A 54 1.86 18.14 6.89
C GLY A 54 1.17 18.12 5.52
N LEU A 55 1.82 17.60 4.50
CA LEU A 55 1.26 17.44 3.16
C LEU A 55 0.28 16.26 3.12
N THR A 56 -0.62 16.28 2.13
CA THR A 56 -1.35 15.08 1.71
C THR A 56 -0.45 14.16 0.88
N GLY A 57 -0.85 12.91 0.69
CA GLY A 57 -0.09 11.98 -0.13
C GLY A 57 0.17 12.47 -1.56
N PRO A 58 -0.87 12.95 -2.33
CA PRO A 58 -0.67 13.53 -3.65
C PRO A 58 0.30 14.71 -3.67
N GLN A 59 0.18 15.65 -2.72
CA GLN A 59 1.10 16.80 -2.61
C GLN A 59 2.54 16.35 -2.34
N TYR A 60 2.72 15.32 -1.52
CA TYR A 60 4.04 14.77 -1.23
C TYR A 60 4.65 14.11 -2.47
N ILE A 61 3.86 13.39 -3.26
CA ILE A 61 4.33 12.81 -4.54
C ILE A 61 4.67 13.91 -5.55
N GLU A 62 3.88 14.96 -5.64
CA GLU A 62 4.20 16.12 -6.48
C GLU A 62 5.54 16.73 -6.08
N GLN A 63 5.82 16.86 -4.79
CA GLN A 63 7.12 17.31 -4.29
C GLN A 63 8.25 16.33 -4.67
N LEU A 64 8.04 15.02 -4.59
CA LEU A 64 9.02 14.02 -5.01
C LEU A 64 9.26 14.02 -6.52
N LEU A 65 8.29 14.42 -7.33
CA LEU A 65 8.42 14.50 -8.79
C LEU A 65 8.98 15.84 -9.27
N ARG A 66 9.03 16.85 -8.41
CA ARG A 66 9.64 18.14 -8.75
C ARG A 66 11.12 17.93 -9.07
N ASP A 67 11.56 18.47 -10.20
CA ASP A 67 12.93 18.33 -10.69
C ASP A 67 13.43 16.87 -10.74
N PHE A 68 12.53 15.95 -11.13
CA PHE A 68 12.88 14.53 -11.23
C PHE A 68 13.92 14.34 -12.34
N PRO A 69 14.99 13.55 -12.10
CA PRO A 69 16.11 13.42 -13.04
C PRO A 69 15.65 12.94 -14.42
N LYS A 70 15.99 13.71 -15.47
CA LYS A 70 15.57 13.41 -16.86
C LYS A 70 16.17 12.12 -17.44
N GLN A 71 17.29 11.65 -16.88
CA GLN A 71 17.93 10.38 -17.25
C GLN A 71 17.18 9.15 -16.72
N VAL A 72 16.18 9.32 -15.87
CA VAL A 72 15.30 8.21 -15.43
C VAL A 72 14.17 8.04 -16.45
N GLU A 73 14.16 6.93 -17.17
CA GLU A 73 13.06 6.53 -18.03
C GLU A 73 11.90 6.02 -17.19
N LEU A 74 10.84 6.82 -17.02
CA LEU A 74 9.65 6.44 -16.26
C LEU A 74 8.62 5.77 -17.16
N GLN A 75 8.35 4.49 -16.94
CA GLN A 75 7.36 3.69 -17.66
C GLN A 75 6.18 3.33 -16.75
N CYS A 76 5.15 4.17 -16.72
CA CYS A 76 3.87 3.86 -16.08
C CYS A 76 2.99 2.96 -16.97
N ALA A 77 1.88 2.43 -16.40
CA ALA A 77 1.02 1.43 -17.04
C ALA A 77 1.83 0.27 -17.63
N THR A 78 2.90 -0.14 -16.93
CA THR A 78 3.84 -1.18 -17.34
C THR A 78 4.05 -2.15 -16.19
N THR A 79 3.64 -3.40 -16.39
CA THR A 79 3.70 -4.46 -15.38
C THR A 79 4.92 -5.36 -15.62
N ALA A 80 5.72 -5.56 -14.59
CA ALA A 80 6.75 -6.59 -14.60
C ALA A 80 6.10 -7.97 -14.41
N LEU A 81 6.29 -8.87 -15.37
CA LEU A 81 5.67 -10.19 -15.39
C LEU A 81 6.59 -11.27 -14.84
N SER A 82 7.88 -11.16 -15.09
CA SER A 82 8.88 -12.11 -14.61
C SER A 82 10.25 -11.46 -14.52
N ILE A 83 11.09 -12.00 -13.63
CA ILE A 83 12.50 -11.64 -13.48
C ILE A 83 13.29 -12.95 -13.45
N SER A 84 14.34 -13.05 -14.26
CA SER A 84 15.21 -14.23 -14.29
C SER A 84 16.51 -13.98 -13.52
N LYS A 85 17.18 -15.07 -13.15
CA LYS A 85 18.50 -15.02 -12.51
C LYS A 85 19.59 -14.44 -13.43
N ASP A 86 19.37 -14.51 -14.76
CA ASP A 86 20.25 -13.93 -15.78
C ASP A 86 20.05 -12.42 -15.97
N LYS A 87 19.40 -11.77 -15.01
CA LYS A 87 19.15 -10.30 -15.01
C LYS A 87 18.34 -9.84 -16.21
N VAL A 88 17.34 -10.64 -16.62
CA VAL A 88 16.37 -10.28 -17.65
C VAL A 88 14.98 -10.20 -17.04
N THR A 89 14.25 -9.15 -17.37
CA THR A 89 12.84 -9.00 -17.00
C THR A 89 11.97 -8.99 -18.26
N VAL A 90 10.74 -9.49 -18.10
CA VAL A 90 9.67 -9.35 -19.08
C VAL A 90 8.67 -8.35 -18.55
N LEU A 91 8.40 -7.31 -19.33
CA LEU A 91 7.44 -6.27 -19.03
C LEU A 91 6.25 -6.34 -20.00
N SER A 92 5.07 -5.97 -19.53
CA SER A 92 3.88 -5.75 -20.35
C SER A 92 3.41 -4.31 -20.18
N GLY A 93 3.60 -3.50 -21.20
CA GLY A 93 3.15 -2.10 -21.23
C GLY A 93 1.87 -1.94 -22.04
N ALA A 94 0.95 -1.10 -21.57
CA ALA A 94 -0.32 -0.84 -22.24
C ALA A 94 -0.15 -0.30 -23.68
N LYS A 95 0.92 0.47 -23.92
CA LYS A 95 1.24 1.06 -25.23
C LYS A 95 2.32 0.29 -26.00
N THR A 96 3.20 -0.39 -25.30
CA THR A 96 4.43 -0.99 -25.85
C THR A 96 4.36 -2.49 -25.99
N GLY A 97 3.30 -3.13 -25.47
CA GLY A 97 3.16 -4.59 -25.49
C GLY A 97 4.21 -5.29 -24.63
N LEU A 98 4.56 -6.51 -25.02
CA LEU A 98 5.58 -7.29 -24.34
C LEU A 98 6.98 -6.81 -24.73
N GLN A 99 7.79 -6.55 -23.72
CA GLN A 99 9.18 -6.14 -23.85
C GLN A 99 10.08 -7.03 -22.99
N ARG A 100 11.29 -7.27 -23.47
CA ARG A 100 12.37 -7.86 -22.68
C ARG A 100 13.47 -6.84 -22.53
N LEU A 101 13.95 -6.65 -21.31
CA LEU A 101 15.11 -5.81 -21.03
C LEU A 101 16.09 -6.51 -20.10
N ARG A 102 17.34 -6.15 -20.22
CA ARG A 102 18.43 -6.58 -19.34
C ARG A 102 18.80 -5.44 -18.39
N PHE A 103 19.21 -5.78 -17.18
CA PHE A 103 19.67 -4.82 -16.19
C PHE A 103 20.95 -5.33 -15.49
N GLN A 104 21.72 -4.44 -14.89
CA GLN A 104 22.85 -4.82 -14.03
C GLN A 104 22.40 -4.95 -12.57
N GLU A 105 21.66 -3.97 -12.05
CA GLU A 105 21.10 -3.95 -10.69
C GLU A 105 19.56 -3.81 -10.75
N LEU A 106 18.88 -4.39 -9.76
CA LEU A 106 17.45 -4.29 -9.58
C LEU A 106 17.11 -3.75 -8.20
N ILE A 107 16.30 -2.69 -8.14
CA ILE A 107 15.63 -2.24 -6.93
C ILE A 107 14.16 -2.64 -7.01
N PHE A 108 13.73 -3.48 -6.09
CA PHE A 108 12.34 -3.92 -5.98
C PHE A 108 11.64 -3.12 -4.88
N ALA A 109 10.67 -2.28 -5.28
CA ALA A 109 9.94 -1.32 -4.46
C ALA A 109 8.41 -1.46 -4.61
N ALA A 110 7.91 -2.71 -4.78
CA ALA A 110 6.51 -3.01 -5.10
C ALA A 110 5.52 -2.76 -3.94
N GLY A 111 5.99 -2.31 -2.77
CA GLY A 111 5.16 -1.98 -1.63
C GLY A 111 4.59 -3.19 -0.89
N CYS A 112 3.36 -3.09 -0.42
CA CYS A 112 2.69 -4.14 0.34
C CYS A 112 1.23 -4.28 -0.12
N ARG A 113 0.62 -5.40 0.28
CA ARG A 113 -0.81 -5.68 0.10
C ARG A 113 -1.51 -5.69 1.45
N GLU A 114 -2.74 -5.23 1.48
CA GLU A 114 -3.60 -5.40 2.65
C GLU A 114 -4.00 -6.87 2.82
N ILE A 115 -4.26 -7.27 4.06
CA ILE A 115 -4.79 -8.60 4.36
C ILE A 115 -6.24 -8.65 3.89
N PRO A 116 -6.59 -9.50 2.90
CA PRO A 116 -7.95 -9.59 2.38
C PRO A 116 -8.86 -10.40 3.30
N ALA A 117 -10.18 -10.26 3.13
CA ALA A 117 -11.18 -11.01 3.89
C ALA A 117 -10.95 -12.54 3.90
N GLY A 118 -10.52 -13.10 2.76
CA GLY A 118 -10.24 -14.54 2.64
C GLY A 118 -9.12 -15.03 3.56
N ALA A 119 -8.13 -14.20 3.86
CA ALA A 119 -7.04 -14.55 4.77
C ALA A 119 -7.44 -14.48 6.25
N LEU A 120 -8.52 -13.78 6.59
CA LEU A 120 -9.03 -13.64 7.97
C LEU A 120 -9.95 -14.78 8.38
N GLN A 121 -10.24 -15.73 7.48
CA GLN A 121 -11.11 -16.87 7.74
C GLN A 121 -12.48 -16.50 8.34
N LEU A 122 -13.04 -15.35 7.92
CA LEU A 122 -14.35 -14.90 8.37
C LEU A 122 -15.42 -15.93 7.96
N ALA A 123 -16.17 -16.43 8.95
CA ALA A 123 -17.28 -17.35 8.68
C ALA A 123 -18.45 -16.64 7.98
N GLY A 124 -19.38 -17.42 7.40
CA GLY A 124 -20.60 -16.92 6.79
C GLY A 124 -20.54 -16.80 5.28
N THR A 125 -21.32 -15.88 4.74
CA THR A 125 -21.50 -15.66 3.30
C THR A 125 -20.40 -14.78 2.70
N ARG A 126 -20.47 -14.55 1.38
CA ARG A 126 -19.52 -13.66 0.66
C ARG A 126 -20.31 -12.58 -0.09
N PRO A 127 -21.01 -11.69 0.62
CA PRO A 127 -21.84 -10.65 0.01
C PRO A 127 -20.97 -9.53 -0.55
N GLU A 128 -21.52 -8.73 -1.45
CA GLU A 128 -20.99 -7.43 -1.82
C GLU A 128 -21.04 -6.48 -0.62
N GLY A 129 -20.00 -5.63 -0.45
CA GLY A 129 -19.89 -4.68 0.67
C GLY A 129 -18.75 -4.99 1.65
N VAL A 130 -17.95 -6.02 1.37
CA VAL A 130 -16.74 -6.33 2.15
C VAL A 130 -15.52 -5.87 1.37
N TYR A 131 -14.80 -4.88 1.90
CA TYR A 131 -13.68 -4.22 1.25
C TYR A 131 -12.48 -4.13 2.18
N THR A 132 -11.27 -4.03 1.64
CA THR A 132 -10.11 -3.57 2.39
C THR A 132 -10.17 -2.04 2.57
N ALA A 133 -9.45 -1.53 3.56
CA ALA A 133 -9.42 -0.09 3.82
C ALA A 133 -8.85 0.72 2.63
N GLY A 134 -7.82 0.18 1.96
CA GLY A 134 -7.25 0.81 0.77
C GLY A 134 -8.19 0.80 -0.44
N GLN A 135 -9.03 -0.25 -0.60
CA GLN A 135 -10.06 -0.24 -1.64
C GLN A 135 -11.09 0.88 -1.40
N VAL A 136 -11.55 1.05 -0.16
CA VAL A 136 -12.48 2.14 0.19
C VAL A 136 -11.79 3.50 0.03
N GLN A 137 -10.53 3.61 0.40
CA GLN A 137 -9.75 4.84 0.22
C GLN A 137 -9.60 5.20 -1.27
N GLU A 138 -9.35 4.22 -2.14
CA GLU A 138 -9.31 4.40 -3.59
C GLU A 138 -10.69 4.83 -4.12
N MET A 139 -11.77 4.16 -3.71
CA MET A 139 -13.15 4.51 -4.09
C MET A 139 -13.48 5.96 -3.74
N MET A 140 -13.16 6.40 -2.52
CA MET A 140 -13.49 7.73 -2.05
C MET A 140 -12.61 8.82 -2.68
N ASN A 141 -11.30 8.59 -2.76
CA ASN A 141 -10.32 9.64 -3.06
C ASN A 141 -9.93 9.71 -4.55
N LEU A 142 -10.08 8.61 -5.30
CA LEU A 142 -9.77 8.59 -6.74
C LEU A 142 -11.01 8.42 -7.61
N GLN A 143 -12.07 7.76 -7.11
CA GLN A 143 -13.30 7.52 -7.86
C GLN A 143 -14.46 8.41 -7.39
N TYR A 144 -14.29 9.18 -6.31
CA TYR A 144 -15.29 10.06 -5.71
C TYR A 144 -16.60 9.34 -5.37
N ARG A 145 -16.50 8.10 -4.88
CA ARG A 145 -17.62 7.24 -4.51
C ARG A 145 -17.54 6.88 -3.04
N VAL A 146 -18.58 7.18 -2.29
CA VAL A 146 -18.72 6.75 -0.89
C VAL A 146 -19.38 5.37 -0.87
N PRO A 147 -18.86 4.40 -0.10
CA PRO A 147 -19.51 3.09 0.04
C PRO A 147 -20.87 3.21 0.73
N GLU A 148 -21.74 2.24 0.52
CA GLU A 148 -23.07 2.20 1.14
C GLU A 148 -22.93 2.03 2.66
N GLY A 149 -23.54 2.93 3.44
CA GLY A 149 -23.56 2.85 4.92
C GLY A 149 -24.78 2.09 5.46
N PRO A 150 -24.76 1.74 6.75
CA PRO A 150 -23.72 1.99 7.73
C PRO A 150 -22.51 1.08 7.58
N ALA A 151 -21.35 1.50 8.09
CA ALA A 151 -20.11 0.76 8.03
C ALA A 151 -19.70 0.17 9.39
N VAL A 152 -19.00 -0.97 9.36
CA VAL A 152 -18.20 -1.51 10.46
C VAL A 152 -16.75 -1.58 9.98
N ILE A 153 -15.81 -1.23 10.84
CA ILE A 153 -14.38 -1.21 10.54
C ILE A 153 -13.66 -2.24 11.41
N LEU A 154 -12.98 -3.20 10.79
CA LEU A 154 -12.16 -4.19 11.49
C LEU A 154 -10.70 -3.72 11.53
N GLY A 155 -10.25 -3.33 12.70
CA GLY A 155 -8.94 -2.79 13.01
C GLY A 155 -8.96 -1.29 13.32
N SER A 156 -8.34 -0.90 14.43
CA SER A 156 -8.19 0.48 14.91
C SER A 156 -6.76 1.01 14.74
N GLY A 157 -5.99 0.46 13.81
CA GLY A 157 -4.72 1.05 13.38
C GLY A 157 -4.94 2.39 12.66
N ASP A 158 -3.85 3.07 12.29
CA ASP A 158 -3.93 4.40 11.67
C ASP A 158 -4.87 4.45 10.46
N LEU A 159 -4.76 3.48 9.53
CA LEU A 159 -5.63 3.47 8.36
C LEU A 159 -7.10 3.26 8.74
N GLY A 160 -7.39 2.37 9.70
CA GLY A 160 -8.77 2.15 10.18
C GLY A 160 -9.38 3.42 10.77
N LEU A 161 -8.62 4.14 11.59
CA LEU A 161 -9.05 5.41 12.19
C LEU A 161 -9.23 6.54 11.16
N ILE A 162 -8.28 6.68 10.24
CA ILE A 162 -8.35 7.66 9.15
C ILE A 162 -9.60 7.40 8.29
N MET A 163 -9.84 6.14 7.93
CA MET A 163 -11.01 5.79 7.13
C MET A 163 -12.33 5.97 7.91
N ALA A 164 -12.33 5.68 9.22
CA ALA A 164 -13.49 5.97 10.07
C ALA A 164 -13.83 7.46 10.06
N GLY A 165 -12.83 8.31 10.23
CA GLY A 165 -12.98 9.76 10.15
C GLY A 165 -13.45 10.24 8.77
N GLN A 166 -12.90 9.69 7.70
CA GLN A 166 -13.24 10.06 6.33
C GLN A 166 -14.67 9.62 5.94
N LEU A 167 -15.07 8.40 6.30
CA LEU A 167 -16.43 7.90 6.10
C LEU A 167 -17.44 8.77 6.84
N SER A 168 -17.18 9.08 8.12
CA SER A 168 -18.05 9.92 8.94
C SER A 168 -18.17 11.34 8.39
N ALA A 169 -17.06 11.94 7.96
CA ALA A 169 -17.05 13.26 7.31
C ALA A 169 -17.85 13.29 6.01
N SER A 170 -17.95 12.15 5.32
CA SER A 170 -18.73 12.00 4.07
C SER A 170 -20.20 11.59 4.31
N GLY A 171 -20.66 11.61 5.56
CA GLY A 171 -22.04 11.25 5.92
C GLY A 171 -22.32 9.75 6.00
N CYS A 172 -21.33 8.89 5.83
CA CYS A 172 -21.47 7.45 6.02
C CYS A 172 -21.38 7.13 7.52
N LYS A 173 -22.49 6.63 8.11
CA LYS A 173 -22.52 6.25 9.51
C LYS A 173 -21.56 5.08 9.77
N VAL A 174 -20.69 5.21 10.77
CA VAL A 174 -19.84 4.12 11.26
C VAL A 174 -20.46 3.56 12.55
N ASN A 175 -20.94 2.32 12.49
CA ASN A 175 -21.61 1.69 13.62
C ASN A 175 -20.63 1.15 14.67
N ALA A 176 -19.43 0.73 14.26
CA ALA A 176 -18.38 0.31 15.20
C ALA A 176 -17.01 0.25 14.51
N LEU A 177 -15.96 0.48 15.32
CA LEU A 177 -14.62 -0.02 15.06
C LEU A 177 -14.40 -1.25 15.97
N VAL A 178 -13.86 -2.31 15.40
CA VAL A 178 -13.62 -3.59 16.09
C VAL A 178 -12.10 -3.80 16.19
N GLU A 179 -11.58 -3.89 17.41
CA GLU A 179 -10.15 -4.03 17.67
C GLU A 179 -9.89 -5.29 18.51
N GLN A 180 -8.98 -6.15 18.03
CA GLN A 180 -8.64 -7.38 18.72
C GLN A 180 -7.79 -7.17 19.98
N ARG A 181 -7.07 -6.05 20.07
CA ARG A 181 -6.26 -5.68 21.23
C ARG A 181 -7.14 -5.03 22.31
N GLU A 182 -6.59 -4.92 23.49
CA GLU A 182 -7.22 -4.25 24.63
C GLU A 182 -7.41 -2.75 24.42
N LYS A 183 -6.56 -2.12 23.59
CA LYS A 183 -6.53 -0.68 23.37
C LYS A 183 -6.51 -0.36 21.88
N CYS A 184 -6.94 0.86 21.56
CA CYS A 184 -6.80 1.44 20.22
C CYS A 184 -5.35 1.41 19.74
N GLY A 185 -5.15 1.06 18.46
CA GLY A 185 -3.81 0.80 17.93
C GLY A 185 -3.17 1.91 17.13
N GLY A 186 -3.90 2.92 16.76
CA GLY A 186 -3.38 4.01 15.93
C GLY A 186 -2.68 5.10 16.74
N LEU A 187 -1.99 5.99 16.04
CA LEU A 187 -1.32 7.15 16.61
C LEU A 187 -2.33 8.08 17.32
N PRO A 188 -1.94 8.77 18.41
CA PRO A 188 -2.83 9.66 19.17
C PRO A 188 -3.59 10.67 18.31
N ARG A 189 -2.92 11.27 17.32
CA ARG A 189 -3.55 12.21 16.38
C ARG A 189 -4.72 11.61 15.59
N ASN A 190 -4.66 10.32 15.28
CA ASN A 190 -5.71 9.63 14.53
C ASN A 190 -6.82 9.12 15.48
N GLN A 191 -6.50 8.86 16.76
CA GLN A 191 -7.50 8.50 17.77
C GLN A 191 -8.50 9.63 18.03
N LEU A 192 -8.14 10.87 17.76
CA LEU A 192 -9.04 12.03 17.85
C LEU A 192 -10.31 11.89 16.99
N TYR A 193 -10.28 11.07 15.93
CA TYR A 193 -11.48 10.77 15.15
C TYR A 193 -12.55 10.03 15.95
N LEU A 194 -12.16 9.21 16.95
CA LEU A 194 -13.10 8.50 17.81
C LEU A 194 -13.96 9.50 18.61
N GLU A 195 -13.32 10.50 19.20
CA GLU A 195 -14.00 11.55 19.97
C GLU A 195 -14.79 12.48 19.04
N ARG A 196 -14.15 12.96 17.97
CA ARG A 196 -14.74 13.94 17.04
C ARG A 196 -16.06 13.47 16.44
N TYR A 197 -16.18 12.17 16.14
CA TYR A 197 -17.36 11.59 15.51
C TYR A 197 -18.14 10.65 16.44
N ALA A 198 -17.82 10.61 17.74
CA ALA A 198 -18.43 9.74 18.74
C ALA A 198 -18.50 8.26 18.27
N LEU A 199 -17.37 7.75 17.75
CA LEU A 199 -17.31 6.42 17.13
C LEU A 199 -17.18 5.31 18.19
N PRO A 200 -18.06 4.31 18.20
CA PRO A 200 -17.93 3.17 19.10
C PRO A 200 -16.69 2.34 18.78
N LEU A 201 -15.82 2.11 19.79
CA LEU A 201 -14.67 1.23 19.71
C LEU A 201 -14.89 -0.02 20.58
N LEU A 202 -14.90 -1.17 19.94
CA LEU A 202 -15.06 -2.48 20.59
C LEU A 202 -13.68 -3.15 20.67
N CYS A 203 -13.00 -2.95 21.80
CA CYS A 203 -11.73 -3.61 22.09
C CYS A 203 -11.92 -5.08 22.50
N ASN A 204 -10.81 -5.85 22.53
CA ASN A 204 -10.81 -7.29 22.77
C ASN A 204 -11.79 -8.07 21.89
N SER A 205 -12.07 -7.56 20.70
CA SER A 205 -13.15 -8.04 19.84
C SER A 205 -12.67 -8.31 18.42
N THR A 206 -13.31 -9.25 17.75
CA THR A 206 -13.07 -9.53 16.33
C THR A 206 -14.38 -9.78 15.60
N VAL A 207 -14.41 -9.57 14.30
CA VAL A 207 -15.51 -10.02 13.45
C VAL A 207 -15.36 -11.54 13.27
N SER A 208 -16.35 -12.30 13.72
CA SER A 208 -16.38 -13.76 13.61
C SER A 208 -17.15 -14.25 12.40
N ARG A 209 -18.18 -13.52 11.99
CA ARG A 209 -19.07 -13.91 10.89
C ARG A 209 -19.56 -12.70 10.11
N VAL A 210 -19.75 -12.92 8.82
CA VAL A 210 -20.36 -11.98 7.85
C VAL A 210 -21.66 -12.61 7.35
N TYR A 211 -22.74 -11.83 7.24
CA TYR A 211 -24.02 -12.32 6.74
C TYR A 211 -24.69 -11.33 5.77
N GLY A 212 -25.46 -11.89 4.88
CA GLY A 212 -26.18 -11.24 3.79
C GLY A 212 -26.17 -12.16 2.57
N GLU A 213 -27.18 -12.07 1.71
CA GLU A 213 -27.23 -12.87 0.48
C GLU A 213 -26.42 -12.23 -0.64
N ARG A 214 -26.96 -11.19 -1.27
CA ARG A 214 -26.28 -10.45 -2.35
C ARG A 214 -25.44 -9.30 -1.81
N LYS A 215 -25.99 -8.56 -0.85
CA LYS A 215 -25.34 -7.42 -0.18
C LYS A 215 -25.13 -7.73 1.29
N LEU A 216 -24.10 -7.11 1.85
CA LEU A 216 -23.83 -7.20 3.28
C LEU A 216 -25.02 -6.64 4.08
N GLU A 217 -25.49 -7.39 5.04
CA GLU A 217 -26.57 -7.02 5.97
C GLU A 217 -26.04 -6.77 7.36
N GLY A 218 -24.90 -7.38 7.71
CA GLY A 218 -24.25 -7.15 8.97
C GLY A 218 -23.13 -8.14 9.27
N VAL A 219 -22.58 -7.98 10.46
CA VAL A 219 -21.50 -8.82 11.00
C VAL A 219 -21.82 -9.28 12.41
N VAL A 220 -21.25 -10.43 12.79
CA VAL A 220 -21.21 -10.87 14.19
C VAL A 220 -19.83 -10.51 14.73
N VAL A 221 -19.81 -9.77 15.83
CA VAL A 221 -18.59 -9.40 16.55
C VAL A 221 -18.52 -10.23 17.83
N HIS A 222 -17.41 -10.95 18.00
CA HIS A 222 -17.15 -11.75 19.19
C HIS A 222 -16.14 -11.02 20.09
N ASN A 223 -16.53 -10.77 21.33
CA ASN A 223 -15.62 -10.24 22.34
C ASN A 223 -14.85 -11.40 23.00
N ARG A 224 -13.54 -11.42 22.82
CA ARG A 224 -12.64 -12.51 23.23
C ARG A 224 -12.47 -12.64 24.73
N GLN A 225 -12.72 -11.56 25.48
CA GLN A 225 -12.57 -11.54 26.93
C GLN A 225 -13.85 -12.01 27.65
N SER A 226 -15.02 -11.52 27.19
CA SER A 226 -16.30 -11.84 27.83
C SER A 226 -17.04 -13.02 27.18
N GLY A 227 -16.59 -13.46 26.00
CA GLY A 227 -17.29 -14.46 25.20
C GLY A 227 -18.62 -13.99 24.56
N LYS A 228 -18.98 -12.72 24.74
CA LYS A 228 -20.23 -12.16 24.21
C LYS A 228 -20.17 -11.97 22.71
N GLU A 229 -21.31 -12.19 22.06
CA GLU A 229 -21.51 -11.88 20.65
C GLU A 229 -22.44 -10.68 20.46
N TYR A 230 -22.14 -9.86 19.46
CA TYR A 230 -22.93 -8.70 19.07
C TYR A 230 -23.24 -8.79 17.59
N HIS A 231 -24.52 -8.65 17.23
CA HIS A 231 -24.95 -8.53 15.86
C HIS A 231 -25.00 -7.05 15.49
N ILE A 232 -24.15 -6.64 14.57
CA ILE A 232 -24.04 -5.24 14.14
C ILE A 232 -24.48 -5.13 12.69
N PRO A 233 -25.63 -4.48 12.41
CA PRO A 233 -26.06 -4.26 11.03
C PRO A 233 -25.11 -3.31 10.33
N CYS A 234 -24.72 -3.64 9.09
CA CYS A 234 -23.90 -2.79 8.24
C CYS A 234 -24.09 -3.16 6.77
N ARG A 235 -23.81 -2.19 5.89
CA ARG A 235 -23.74 -2.38 4.44
C ARG A 235 -22.31 -2.40 3.93
N THR A 236 -21.38 -1.93 4.76
CA THR A 236 -19.93 -1.98 4.47
C THR A 236 -19.18 -2.56 5.65
N LEU A 237 -18.38 -3.59 5.40
CA LEU A 237 -17.32 -4.06 6.29
C LEU A 237 -15.98 -3.62 5.68
N LEU A 238 -15.30 -2.70 6.37
CA LEU A 238 -13.99 -2.22 6.00
C LEU A 238 -12.93 -2.97 6.81
N ILE A 239 -12.01 -3.65 6.12
CA ILE A 239 -10.95 -4.44 6.73
C ILE A 239 -9.65 -3.64 6.74
N ALA A 240 -9.17 -3.29 7.94
CA ALA A 240 -7.90 -2.63 8.22
C ALA A 240 -7.02 -3.52 9.11
N ALA A 241 -6.90 -4.81 8.77
CA ALA A 241 -6.31 -5.85 9.61
C ALA A 241 -4.79 -6.03 9.43
N GLY A 242 -4.13 -5.11 8.70
CA GLY A 242 -2.68 -5.13 8.50
C GLY A 242 -2.27 -5.35 7.04
N TYR A 243 -0.96 -5.51 6.85
CA TYR A 243 -0.32 -5.57 5.55
C TYR A 243 0.66 -6.73 5.46
N THR A 244 0.85 -7.23 4.23
CA THR A 244 1.88 -8.21 3.88
C THR A 244 2.79 -7.61 2.80
N PRO A 245 4.13 -7.64 2.97
CA PRO A 245 5.07 -7.20 1.94
C PRO A 245 4.82 -7.91 0.61
N GLU A 246 4.79 -7.13 -0.50
CA GLU A 246 4.63 -7.69 -1.84
C GLU A 246 5.98 -8.19 -2.36
N ARG A 247 6.12 -9.51 -2.46
CA ARG A 247 7.35 -10.18 -2.91
C ARG A 247 7.11 -11.29 -3.92
N THR A 248 5.89 -11.45 -4.42
CA THR A 248 5.50 -12.58 -5.28
C THR A 248 6.42 -12.71 -6.49
N LEU A 249 6.75 -11.58 -7.13
CA LEU A 249 7.55 -11.58 -8.35
C LEU A 249 9.01 -12.04 -8.14
N ILE A 250 9.53 -11.92 -6.93
CA ILE A 250 10.94 -12.22 -6.60
C ILE A 250 11.13 -13.50 -5.78
N GLN A 251 10.06 -14.22 -5.43
CA GLN A 251 10.12 -15.40 -4.54
C GLN A 251 11.10 -16.48 -5.01
N GLY A 252 11.24 -16.70 -6.32
CA GLY A 252 12.11 -17.74 -6.89
C GLY A 252 13.57 -17.31 -7.09
N LEU A 253 13.92 -16.06 -6.83
CA LEU A 253 15.25 -15.54 -7.11
C LEU A 253 16.28 -15.84 -6.02
N GLY A 254 15.83 -16.09 -4.80
CA GLY A 254 16.69 -16.09 -3.62
C GLY A 254 17.02 -14.64 -3.20
N ALA A 255 18.24 -14.42 -2.75
CA ALA A 255 18.72 -13.09 -2.38
C ALA A 255 20.02 -12.76 -3.15
N PRO A 256 19.98 -12.61 -4.48
CA PRO A 256 21.17 -12.31 -5.24
C PRO A 256 21.70 -10.90 -4.92
N GLU A 257 23.00 -10.69 -5.04
CA GLU A 257 23.66 -9.44 -4.68
C GLU A 257 23.15 -8.24 -5.49
N TRP A 258 22.74 -8.48 -6.75
CA TRP A 258 22.17 -7.48 -7.65
C TRP A 258 20.71 -7.09 -7.34
N LEU A 259 20.07 -7.68 -6.31
CA LEU A 259 18.70 -7.39 -5.91
C LEU A 259 18.68 -6.59 -4.61
N GLN A 260 18.15 -5.37 -4.65
CA GLN A 260 17.88 -4.53 -3.50
C GLN A 260 16.37 -4.42 -3.25
N LEU A 261 15.95 -4.52 -1.99
CA LEU A 261 14.56 -4.26 -1.59
C LEU A 261 14.50 -2.95 -0.81
N CYS A 262 13.47 -2.14 -1.05
CA CYS A 262 13.22 -0.94 -0.26
C CYS A 262 11.73 -0.64 -0.10
N GLY A 263 11.38 0.07 0.96
CA GLY A 263 10.02 0.41 1.33
C GLY A 263 9.22 -0.80 1.81
N ASN A 264 7.90 -0.73 1.69
CA ASN A 264 6.99 -1.70 2.32
C ASN A 264 7.10 -3.14 1.78
N CYS A 265 7.75 -3.38 0.66
CA CYS A 265 8.06 -4.75 0.22
C CYS A 265 9.24 -5.37 0.99
N LYS A 266 10.08 -4.55 1.62
CA LYS A 266 11.15 -5.00 2.51
C LYS A 266 10.61 -5.18 3.94
N ALA A 267 10.04 -4.12 4.50
CA ALA A 267 9.37 -4.11 5.80
C ALA A 267 8.28 -3.05 5.78
N VAL A 268 7.12 -3.35 6.36
CA VAL A 268 6.02 -2.38 6.42
C VAL A 268 6.34 -1.28 7.43
N HIS A 269 6.36 -0.04 6.95
CA HIS A 269 6.63 1.16 7.75
C HIS A 269 5.34 1.86 8.17
N SER A 270 5.31 2.37 9.38
CA SER A 270 4.23 3.24 9.87
C SER A 270 4.38 4.69 9.40
N MET A 271 5.59 5.11 9.03
CA MET A 271 5.93 6.49 8.67
C MET A 271 6.66 6.55 7.33
N ILE A 272 6.39 7.61 6.57
CA ILE A 272 6.95 7.80 5.24
C ILE A 272 8.48 7.99 5.26
N GLU A 273 9.02 8.56 6.33
CA GLU A 273 10.44 8.83 6.49
C GLU A 273 11.29 7.56 6.39
N GLY A 274 10.82 6.46 6.98
CA GLY A 274 11.49 5.15 6.87
C GLY A 274 11.51 4.64 5.43
N VAL A 275 10.41 4.80 4.70
CA VAL A 275 10.29 4.43 3.28
C VAL A 275 11.29 5.23 2.41
N ILE A 276 11.37 6.55 2.63
CA ILE A 276 12.29 7.44 1.91
C ILE A 276 13.73 7.09 2.22
N GLN A 277 14.07 6.86 3.51
CA GLN A 277 15.44 6.51 3.90
C GLN A 277 15.90 5.18 3.28
N GLU A 278 15.02 4.19 3.23
CA GLU A 278 15.33 2.93 2.54
C GLU A 278 15.51 3.11 1.04
N GLY A 279 14.68 3.95 0.40
CA GLY A 279 14.85 4.31 -1.02
C GLY A 279 16.21 4.94 -1.30
N LYS A 280 16.62 5.94 -0.51
CA LYS A 280 17.95 6.57 -0.62
C LYS A 280 19.07 5.54 -0.48
N THR A 281 18.98 4.69 0.54
CA THR A 281 19.99 3.66 0.80
C THR A 281 20.10 2.67 -0.35
N ALA A 282 18.96 2.20 -0.89
CA ALA A 282 18.94 1.27 -2.01
C ALA A 282 19.50 1.88 -3.30
N GLY A 283 19.14 3.14 -3.62
CA GLY A 283 19.65 3.85 -4.79
C GLY A 283 21.16 4.06 -4.74
N ALA A 284 21.67 4.52 -3.59
CA ALA A 284 23.11 4.72 -3.40
C ALA A 284 23.89 3.39 -3.44
N ARG A 285 23.34 2.30 -2.90
CA ARG A 285 23.96 0.98 -2.93
C ARG A 285 23.99 0.42 -4.35
N ALA A 286 22.89 0.47 -5.08
CA ALA A 286 22.83 -0.02 -6.47
C ALA A 286 23.87 0.70 -7.35
N TRP A 287 23.96 2.03 -7.26
CA TRP A 287 25.00 2.78 -8.00
C TRP A 287 26.42 2.37 -7.63
N ARG A 288 26.68 2.16 -6.34
CA ARG A 288 28.01 1.71 -5.89
C ARG A 288 28.39 0.34 -6.50
N ASN A 289 27.45 -0.60 -6.53
CA ASN A 289 27.64 -1.93 -7.13
C ASN A 289 27.93 -1.80 -8.63
N ILE A 290 27.12 -1.04 -9.37
CA ILE A 290 27.31 -0.79 -10.81
C ILE A 290 28.72 -0.24 -11.08
N ARG A 291 29.13 0.78 -10.34
CA ARG A 291 30.43 1.42 -10.54
C ARG A 291 31.63 0.53 -10.19
N SER A 292 31.47 -0.37 -9.22
CA SER A 292 32.55 -1.29 -8.81
C SER A 292 32.68 -2.53 -9.68
N GLY A 293 31.73 -2.74 -10.64
CA GLY A 293 31.71 -3.95 -11.47
C GLY A 293 31.43 -5.23 -10.68
N VAL A 294 30.96 -5.11 -9.44
CA VAL A 294 30.47 -6.22 -8.60
C VAL A 294 29.03 -6.52 -9.03
N CYS A 295 28.89 -7.18 -10.20
CA CYS A 295 27.59 -7.58 -10.73
C CYS A 295 27.64 -9.02 -11.25
#